data_1175bbe2ec24b06dfaafa2477cf51c83
#
_entry.id   1175bbe2ec24b06dfaafa2477cf51c83
#
_cell.length_a   1.000
_cell.length_b   1.000
_cell.length_c   1.000
_cell.angle_alpha   90.00
_cell.angle_beta   90.00
_cell.angle_gamma   90.00
#
_symmetry.space_group_name_H-M   'P 1'
#
loop_
_entity.id
_entity.type
_entity.pdbx_description
1 polymer ?
#
loop_
_entity_poly.entity_id
_entity_poly.type
_entity_poly.pdbx_seq_one_letter_code
_entity_poly.pdbx_strand_id
1 'polypeptide(L)'
;MVDEANFREKMKKDGYGDATVRDFLPNHSLPTHTHEFGASLLVLDGEITITMEDRSVTCQTGDIFALDANVPHAEQGGEEGVRFLVCRK
;
A
#
# COMPACT_ATOMS: atom_id res chain seq x y z
N MET A 1 15.64 -8.42 -0.61
CA MET A 1 15.95 -7.01 -0.89
C MET A 1 14.81 -6.38 -1.68
N VAL A 2 14.42 -5.19 -1.30
CA VAL A 2 13.33 -4.48 -1.98
C VAL A 2 13.90 -3.70 -3.17
N ASP A 3 13.28 -3.85 -4.33
CA ASP A 3 13.71 -3.15 -5.54
C ASP A 3 12.77 -1.99 -5.85
N GLU A 4 13.03 -0.84 -5.22
CA GLU A 4 12.22 0.37 -5.40
C GLU A 4 12.26 0.90 -6.84
N ALA A 5 13.45 0.86 -7.46
CA ALA A 5 13.61 1.39 -8.81
C ALA A 5 12.75 0.61 -9.81
N ASN A 6 12.73 -0.70 -9.68
CA ASN A 6 11.91 -1.55 -10.54
C ASN A 6 10.43 -1.30 -10.33
N PHE A 7 10.00 -1.14 -9.07
CA PHE A 7 8.61 -0.83 -8.74
C PHE A 7 8.20 0.51 -9.37
N ARG A 8 9.01 1.55 -9.20
CA ARG A 8 8.73 2.89 -9.74
C ARG A 8 8.60 2.85 -11.27
N GLU A 9 9.50 2.14 -11.92
CA GLU A 9 9.48 2.00 -13.38
C GLU A 9 8.23 1.27 -13.86
N LYS A 10 7.88 0.17 -13.20
CA LYS A 10 6.70 -0.60 -13.55
C LYS A 10 5.42 0.22 -13.36
N MET A 11 5.33 0.96 -12.26
CA MET A 11 4.15 1.80 -11.99
C MET A 11 4.00 2.88 -13.04
N LYS A 12 5.09 3.48 -13.46
CA LYS A 12 5.08 4.49 -14.51
C LYS A 12 4.57 3.91 -15.83
N LYS A 13 5.01 2.72 -16.20
CA LYS A 13 4.54 2.04 -17.40
C LYS A 13 3.06 1.72 -17.33
N ASP A 14 2.57 1.41 -16.14
CA ASP A 14 1.16 1.06 -15.93
C ASP A 14 0.26 2.29 -15.78
N GLY A 15 0.80 3.49 -15.94
CA GLY A 15 0.02 4.72 -15.91
C GLY A 15 -0.17 5.34 -14.55
N TYR A 16 0.54 4.88 -13.54
CA TYR A 16 0.49 5.49 -12.20
C TYR A 16 1.31 6.77 -12.15
N GLY A 17 0.95 7.66 -11.23
CA GLY A 17 1.74 8.85 -10.93
C GLY A 17 2.98 8.51 -10.11
N ASP A 18 3.70 9.54 -9.68
CA ASP A 18 4.94 9.36 -8.93
C ASP A 18 4.69 8.70 -7.57
N ALA A 19 5.66 7.92 -7.12
CA ALA A 19 5.60 7.25 -5.85
C ALA A 19 5.84 8.22 -4.69
N THR A 20 5.06 8.06 -3.63
CA THR A 20 5.19 8.84 -2.39
C THR A 20 5.50 7.86 -1.26
N VAL A 21 6.40 8.24 -0.36
CA VAL A 21 6.71 7.44 0.83
C VAL A 21 5.69 7.77 1.93
N ARG A 22 5.14 6.73 2.55
CA ARG A 22 4.23 6.85 3.69
C ARG A 22 4.73 6.00 4.84
N ASP A 23 4.51 6.48 6.06
CA ASP A 23 4.85 5.78 7.29
C ASP A 23 3.63 5.71 8.18
N PHE A 24 3.39 4.52 8.77
CA PHE A 24 2.42 4.36 9.85
C PHE A 24 3.18 4.00 11.12
N LEU A 25 2.83 4.62 12.23
CA LEU A 25 3.34 4.25 13.54
C LEU A 25 2.86 2.84 13.93
N PRO A 26 3.52 2.18 14.90
CA PRO A 26 3.08 0.86 15.35
C PRO A 26 1.60 0.83 15.68
N ASN A 27 0.91 -0.17 15.14
CA ASN A 27 -0.52 -0.41 15.35
C ASN A 27 -1.45 0.72 14.91
N HIS A 28 -0.95 1.68 14.14
CA HIS A 28 -1.79 2.75 13.58
C HIS A 28 -2.82 2.15 12.63
N SER A 29 -4.07 2.58 12.77
CA SER A 29 -5.14 2.07 11.93
C SER A 29 -5.95 3.19 11.31
N LEU A 30 -6.44 2.93 10.09
CA LEU A 30 -7.39 3.79 9.40
C LEU A 30 -8.69 3.01 9.24
N PRO A 31 -9.83 3.64 9.56
CA PRO A 31 -11.13 2.96 9.40
C PRO A 31 -11.45 2.76 7.91
N THR A 32 -12.49 1.99 7.64
CA THR A 32 -12.92 1.73 6.27
C THR A 32 -13.21 3.04 5.53
N HIS A 33 -12.63 3.17 4.36
CA HIS A 33 -12.78 4.35 3.50
C HIS A 33 -12.63 3.95 2.04
N THR A 34 -12.91 4.88 1.13
CA THR A 34 -12.72 4.70 -0.32
C THR A 34 -11.89 5.83 -0.88
N HIS A 35 -11.29 5.57 -2.04
CA HIS A 35 -10.61 6.60 -2.84
C HIS A 35 -11.18 6.58 -4.25
N GLU A 36 -11.20 7.75 -4.90
CA GLU A 36 -11.66 7.86 -6.28
C GLU A 36 -10.58 7.45 -7.28
N PHE A 37 -9.43 7.03 -6.80
CA PHE A 37 -8.29 6.63 -7.64
C PHE A 37 -7.85 5.21 -7.27
N GLY A 38 -7.19 4.56 -8.22
CA GLY A 38 -6.51 3.29 -7.96
C GLY A 38 -5.18 3.56 -7.27
N ALA A 39 -4.71 2.62 -6.47
CA ALA A 39 -3.45 2.75 -5.77
C ALA A 39 -2.66 1.44 -5.84
N SER A 40 -1.34 1.56 -5.88
CA SER A 40 -0.46 0.41 -5.77
C SER A 40 0.64 0.74 -4.77
N LEU A 41 0.95 -0.19 -3.89
CA LEU A 41 1.96 0.02 -2.85
C LEU A 41 3.02 -1.06 -2.87
N LEU A 42 4.21 -0.68 -2.39
CA LEU A 42 5.33 -1.58 -2.15
C LEU A 42 5.78 -1.38 -0.71
N VAL A 43 5.76 -2.43 0.08
CA VAL A 43 6.21 -2.34 1.47
C VAL A 43 7.73 -2.32 1.52
N LEU A 44 8.29 -1.28 2.13
CA LEU A 44 9.74 -1.10 2.26
C LEU A 44 10.25 -1.70 3.57
N ASP A 45 9.47 -1.57 4.64
CA ASP A 45 9.86 -2.06 5.96
C ASP A 45 8.60 -2.24 6.81
N GLY A 46 8.55 -3.32 7.60
CA GLY A 46 7.41 -3.64 8.45
C GLY A 46 6.30 -4.38 7.70
N GLU A 47 5.07 -4.20 8.16
CA GLU A 47 3.92 -4.84 7.52
C GLU A 47 2.66 -3.98 7.64
N ILE A 48 1.76 -4.16 6.68
CA ILE A 48 0.46 -3.50 6.65
C ILE A 48 -0.61 -4.52 6.31
N THR A 49 -1.73 -4.48 7.03
CA THR A 49 -2.88 -5.32 6.74
C THR A 49 -3.97 -4.45 6.13
N ILE A 50 -4.47 -4.88 4.98
CA ILE A 50 -5.54 -4.19 4.26
C ILE A 50 -6.76 -5.09 4.31
N THR A 51 -7.84 -4.59 4.91
CA THR A 51 -9.07 -5.35 5.10
C THR A 51 -10.15 -4.81 4.18
N MET A 52 -10.65 -5.69 3.33
CA MET A 52 -11.75 -5.41 2.41
C MET A 52 -12.99 -6.16 2.87
N GLU A 53 -14.11 -5.97 2.22
CA GLU A 53 -15.36 -6.59 2.60
C GLU A 53 -15.29 -8.12 2.66
N ASP A 54 -14.60 -8.72 1.69
CA ASP A 54 -14.53 -10.19 1.53
C ASP A 54 -13.23 -10.83 1.97
N ARG A 55 -12.20 -10.03 2.33
CA ARG A 55 -10.89 -10.59 2.70
C ARG A 55 -9.97 -9.57 3.37
N SER A 56 -8.94 -10.09 4.02
CA SER A 56 -7.83 -9.28 4.53
C SER A 56 -6.54 -9.77 3.90
N VAL A 57 -5.65 -8.86 3.58
CA VAL A 57 -4.33 -9.17 3.03
C VAL A 57 -3.28 -8.49 3.89
N THR A 58 -2.30 -9.26 4.36
CA THR A 58 -1.15 -8.71 5.09
C THR A 58 0.05 -8.69 4.16
N CYS A 59 0.59 -7.50 3.94
CA CYS A 59 1.75 -7.28 3.08
C CYS A 59 2.97 -7.02 3.94
N GLN A 60 4.04 -7.75 3.67
CA GLN A 60 5.32 -7.64 4.37
C GLN A 60 6.36 -7.00 3.45
N THR A 61 7.54 -6.72 3.99
CA THR A 61 8.63 -6.12 3.23
C THR A 61 8.84 -6.82 1.88
N GLY A 62 8.79 -6.04 0.81
CA GLY A 62 8.94 -6.55 -0.55
C GLY A 62 7.63 -6.88 -1.26
N ASP A 63 6.53 -6.96 -0.53
CA ASP A 63 5.22 -7.27 -1.13
C ASP A 63 4.63 -6.05 -1.82
N ILE A 64 3.91 -6.31 -2.91
CA ILE A 64 3.20 -5.28 -3.70
C ILE A 64 1.71 -5.59 -3.62
N PHE A 65 0.90 -4.56 -3.43
CA PHE A 65 -0.54 -4.70 -3.39
C PHE A 65 -1.19 -3.57 -4.18
N ALA A 66 -2.13 -3.91 -5.05
CA ALA A 66 -2.87 -2.93 -5.84
C ALA A 66 -4.35 -2.97 -5.47
N LEU A 67 -4.95 -1.79 -5.42
CA LEU A 67 -6.35 -1.62 -5.07
C LEU A 67 -7.03 -0.72 -6.09
N ASP A 68 -8.14 -1.19 -6.65
CA ASP A 68 -8.89 -0.40 -7.62
C ASP A 68 -9.61 0.77 -6.95
N ALA A 69 -9.97 1.76 -7.77
CA ALA A 69 -10.75 2.90 -7.29
C ALA A 69 -12.07 2.45 -6.67
N ASN A 70 -12.50 3.16 -5.63
CA ASN A 70 -13.81 2.98 -4.99
C ASN A 70 -14.02 1.64 -4.27
N VAL A 71 -12.96 0.89 -3.99
CA VAL A 71 -13.05 -0.33 -3.18
C VAL A 71 -12.96 0.04 -1.70
N PRO A 72 -14.01 -0.25 -0.89
CA PRO A 72 -13.95 0.03 0.55
C PRO A 72 -12.88 -0.82 1.22
N HIS A 73 -12.05 -0.19 2.04
CA HIS A 73 -10.96 -0.89 2.72
C HIS A 73 -10.54 -0.16 3.99
N ALA A 74 -10.04 -0.94 4.95
CA ALA A 74 -9.41 -0.43 6.16
C ALA A 74 -7.94 -0.81 6.11
N GLU A 75 -7.08 -0.07 6.84
CA GLU A 75 -5.65 -0.31 6.86
C GLU A 75 -5.14 -0.33 8.29
N GLN A 76 -4.18 -1.20 8.57
CA GLN A 76 -3.54 -1.27 9.88
C GLN A 76 -2.06 -1.60 9.74
N GLY A 77 -1.21 -0.77 10.33
CA GLY A 77 0.22 -1.05 10.45
C GLY A 77 0.46 -2.13 11.49
N GLY A 78 1.53 -2.92 11.32
CA GLY A 78 1.91 -3.96 12.25
C GLY A 78 2.47 -3.43 13.56
N GLU A 79 2.93 -4.34 14.43
CA GLU A 79 3.46 -4.00 15.75
C GLU A 79 4.68 -3.09 15.71
N GLU A 80 5.44 -3.12 14.63
CA GLU A 80 6.62 -2.29 14.43
C GLU A 80 6.39 -1.13 13.47
N GLY A 81 5.13 -0.93 13.07
CA GLY A 81 4.79 0.07 12.07
C GLY A 81 5.05 -0.42 10.66
N VAL A 82 4.97 0.47 9.70
CA VAL A 82 5.23 0.16 8.30
C VAL A 82 5.69 1.40 7.55
N ARG A 83 6.61 1.19 6.62
CA ARG A 83 6.99 2.21 5.63
C ARG A 83 6.74 1.62 4.26
N PHE A 84 6.07 2.37 3.41
CA PHE A 84 5.75 1.89 2.05
C PHE A 84 5.75 3.01 1.04
N LEU A 85 5.95 2.63 -0.22
CA LEU A 85 5.74 3.52 -1.36
C LEU A 85 4.32 3.34 -1.84
N VAL A 86 3.67 4.41 -2.27
CA VAL A 86 2.36 4.34 -2.88
C VAL A 86 2.29 5.21 -4.12
N CYS A 87 1.70 4.67 -5.19
CA CYS A 87 1.42 5.37 -6.43
C CYS A 87 -0.09 5.39 -6.65
N ARG A 88 -0.59 6.44 -7.29
CA ARG A 88 -2.01 6.61 -7.59
C ARG A 88 -2.25 6.65 -9.10
N LYS A 89 -3.43 6.23 -9.45
CA LYS A 89 -3.80 6.15 -10.88
C LYS A 89 -5.17 6.75 -11.17
#